data_d95232b24fd85c5eddcd2173a6798c5c
#
_entry.id   d95232b24fd85c5eddcd2173a6798c5c
#
_cell.length_a   1.000
_cell.length_b   1.000
_cell.length_c   1.000
_cell.angle_alpha   90.00
_cell.angle_beta   90.00
_cell.angle_gamma   90.00
#
_symmetry.space_group_name_H-M   'P 1'
#
loop_
_entity.id
_entity.type
_entity.pdbx_description
1 polymer ?
#
loop_
_entity_poly.entity_id
_entity_poly.type
_entity_poly.pdbx_seq_one_letter_code
_entity_poly.pdbx_strand_id
1 'polypeptide(L)'
;VDTSVELFGEKFDLPVFAAPIGAVTNHYGQKYNEYEYTELMARGCRQAGIAAFTGDGLNEMFFEAGCTAMEKAGFAVPTVKPWHRDLVFKKIDYAKAKGAKAIAMDIDASGLPFLKAMTPPSGSKSVEELREFIEYAGIPFYIKGVMTVKGARKALQAGAAGIIVSNHGGRVLDHTP
;
A
#
# COMPACT_ATOMS: atom_id res chain seq x y z
N VAL A 1 -29.25 -0.19 -10.15
CA VAL A 1 -28.43 -0.96 -9.20
C VAL A 1 -27.55 0.02 -8.47
N ASP A 2 -27.57 0.02 -7.13
CA ASP A 2 -26.63 0.79 -6.32
C ASP A 2 -25.31 0.01 -6.26
N THR A 3 -24.23 0.63 -6.72
CA THR A 3 -22.88 0.07 -6.72
C THR A 3 -21.98 0.68 -5.65
N SER A 4 -22.53 1.59 -4.84
CA SER A 4 -21.76 2.26 -3.80
C SER A 4 -21.30 1.30 -2.70
N VAL A 5 -20.16 1.61 -2.11
CA VAL A 5 -19.56 0.82 -1.03
C VAL A 5 -18.94 1.76 0.01
N GLU A 6 -19.06 1.38 1.28
CA GLU A 6 -18.33 2.04 2.37
C GLU A 6 -17.09 1.22 2.73
N LEU A 7 -15.92 1.80 2.55
CA LEU A 7 -14.63 1.20 2.88
C LEU A 7 -13.69 2.28 3.46
N PHE A 8 -12.82 1.89 4.34
CA PHE A 8 -11.82 2.79 4.95
C PHE A 8 -12.44 4.01 5.67
N GLY A 9 -13.72 3.93 6.07
CA GLY A 9 -14.46 5.07 6.63
C GLY A 9 -14.90 6.12 5.61
N GLU A 10 -14.85 5.79 4.31
CA GLU A 10 -15.27 6.64 3.19
C GLU A 10 -16.28 5.91 2.31
N LYS A 11 -17.16 6.68 1.66
CA LYS A 11 -18.10 6.17 0.66
C LYS A 11 -17.53 6.34 -0.74
N PHE A 12 -17.62 5.28 -1.54
CA PHE A 12 -17.22 5.24 -2.95
C PHE A 12 -18.41 4.85 -3.82
N ASP A 13 -18.44 5.34 -5.04
CA ASP A 13 -19.54 5.05 -5.99
C ASP A 13 -19.41 3.65 -6.59
N LEU A 14 -18.17 3.14 -6.65
CA LEU A 14 -17.85 1.82 -7.20
C LEU A 14 -16.82 1.10 -6.32
N PRO A 15 -16.92 -0.25 -6.17
CA PRO A 15 -15.94 -1.07 -5.47
C PRO A 15 -14.71 -1.34 -6.34
N VAL A 16 -14.12 -0.29 -6.92
CA VAL A 16 -12.95 -0.34 -7.79
C VAL A 16 -11.85 0.53 -7.19
N PHE A 17 -10.61 0.07 -7.27
CA PHE A 17 -9.46 0.76 -6.70
C PHE A 17 -8.30 0.80 -7.69
N ALA A 18 -7.59 1.92 -7.75
CA ALA A 18 -6.30 1.96 -8.39
C ALA A 18 -5.26 1.24 -7.51
N ALA A 19 -4.55 0.28 -8.10
CA ALA A 19 -3.50 -0.46 -7.40
C ALA A 19 -2.28 0.44 -7.08
N PRO A 20 -1.50 0.13 -6.03
CA PRO A 20 -0.34 0.92 -5.65
C PRO A 20 0.77 0.81 -6.72
N ILE A 21 1.18 1.96 -7.24
CA ILE A 21 2.28 2.11 -8.19
C ILE A 21 3.26 3.12 -7.60
N GLY A 22 4.55 2.82 -7.68
CA GLY A 22 5.66 3.72 -7.36
C GLY A 22 6.78 3.54 -8.36
N ALA A 23 7.76 4.44 -8.35
CA ALA A 23 8.87 4.47 -9.28
C ALA A 23 8.44 4.61 -10.75
N VAL A 24 7.49 5.49 -11.01
CA VAL A 24 6.84 5.68 -12.31
C VAL A 24 7.85 5.99 -13.41
N THR A 25 8.80 6.86 -13.14
CA THR A 25 9.85 7.22 -14.10
C THR A 25 10.75 6.05 -14.48
N ASN A 26 10.90 5.06 -13.59
CA ASN A 26 11.69 3.88 -13.86
C ASN A 26 10.94 2.83 -14.70
N HIS A 27 9.61 2.81 -14.62
CA HIS A 27 8.79 1.76 -15.22
C HIS A 27 7.99 2.22 -16.44
N TYR A 28 7.59 3.50 -16.48
CA TYR A 28 6.59 3.99 -17.45
C TYR A 28 7.06 5.18 -18.28
N GLY A 29 8.30 5.65 -18.08
CA GLY A 29 8.91 6.74 -18.83
C GLY A 29 8.88 8.09 -18.13
N GLN A 30 9.34 9.14 -18.83
CA GLN A 30 9.68 10.44 -18.25
C GLN A 30 8.58 11.51 -18.40
N LYS A 31 7.38 11.13 -18.85
CA LYS A 31 6.31 12.11 -19.11
C LYS A 31 5.84 12.84 -17.86
N TYR A 32 5.78 12.12 -16.74
CA TYR A 32 5.42 12.65 -15.43
C TYR A 32 6.50 12.27 -14.41
N ASN A 33 6.80 13.16 -13.48
CA ASN A 33 7.56 12.77 -12.30
C ASN A 33 6.65 12.05 -11.29
N GLU A 34 7.23 11.53 -10.23
CA GLU A 34 6.50 10.73 -9.24
C GLU A 34 5.38 11.52 -8.55
N TYR A 35 5.63 12.78 -8.18
CA TYR A 35 4.62 13.63 -7.53
C TYR A 35 3.47 13.96 -8.47
N GLU A 36 3.77 14.34 -9.70
CA GLU A 36 2.75 14.66 -10.71
C GLU A 36 1.86 13.47 -11.00
N TYR A 37 2.46 12.32 -11.28
CA TYR A 37 1.71 11.09 -11.58
C TYR A 37 0.80 10.68 -10.43
N THR A 38 1.37 10.61 -9.21
CA THR A 38 0.64 10.11 -8.04
C THR A 38 -0.49 11.07 -7.66
N GLU A 39 -0.28 12.39 -7.77
CA GLU A 39 -1.33 13.38 -7.55
C GLU A 39 -2.46 13.26 -8.59
N LEU A 40 -2.12 13.17 -9.87
CA LEU A 40 -3.11 13.01 -10.95
C LEU A 40 -3.93 11.74 -10.76
N MET A 41 -3.28 10.62 -10.42
CA MET A 41 -3.94 9.34 -10.16
C MET A 41 -4.89 9.43 -8.95
N ALA A 42 -4.43 9.93 -7.81
CA ALA A 42 -5.25 10.02 -6.60
C ALA A 42 -6.46 10.96 -6.79
N ARG A 43 -6.25 12.12 -7.40
CA ARG A 43 -7.33 13.08 -7.70
C ARG A 43 -8.31 12.54 -8.74
N GLY A 44 -7.81 11.88 -9.78
CA GLY A 44 -8.66 11.24 -10.80
C GLY A 44 -9.54 10.15 -10.20
N CYS A 45 -8.99 9.30 -9.35
CA CYS A 45 -9.76 8.29 -8.61
C CYS A 45 -10.83 8.94 -7.73
N ARG A 46 -10.49 10.00 -6.99
CA ARG A 46 -11.45 10.72 -6.14
C ARG A 46 -12.58 11.33 -6.96
N GLN A 47 -12.29 11.93 -8.12
CA GLN A 47 -13.29 12.49 -9.02
C GLN A 47 -14.19 11.42 -9.64
N ALA A 48 -13.64 10.23 -9.87
CA ALA A 48 -14.39 9.08 -10.40
C ALA A 48 -15.18 8.31 -9.32
N GLY A 49 -15.18 8.76 -8.06
CA GLY A 49 -15.86 8.08 -6.96
C GLY A 49 -15.24 6.74 -6.56
N ILE A 50 -13.95 6.54 -6.82
CA ILE A 50 -13.20 5.32 -6.49
C ILE A 50 -11.99 5.63 -5.60
N ALA A 51 -11.43 4.60 -4.93
CA ALA A 51 -10.25 4.77 -4.10
C ALA A 51 -8.94 4.59 -4.90
N ALA A 52 -7.86 5.15 -4.38
CA ALA A 52 -6.50 4.92 -4.84
C ALA A 52 -5.64 4.34 -3.72
N PHE A 53 -4.77 3.38 -4.06
CA PHE A 53 -3.63 3.00 -3.26
C PHE A 53 -2.39 3.66 -3.86
N THR A 54 -1.49 4.18 -3.03
CA THR A 54 -0.23 4.76 -3.49
C THR A 54 0.95 3.87 -3.15
N GLY A 55 2.00 3.92 -3.96
CA GLY A 55 3.11 2.99 -3.88
C GLY A 55 4.25 3.43 -2.97
N ASP A 56 5.24 2.55 -2.87
CA ASP A 56 6.48 2.72 -2.13
C ASP A 56 7.64 2.10 -2.93
N GLY A 57 8.86 2.48 -2.64
CA GLY A 57 10.06 1.98 -3.33
C GLY A 57 11.35 2.31 -2.60
N LEU A 58 12.50 2.02 -3.23
CA LEU A 58 13.83 2.24 -2.66
C LEU A 58 14.11 3.70 -2.30
N ASN A 59 13.61 4.63 -3.11
CA ASN A 59 13.72 6.04 -2.83
C ASN A 59 12.54 6.46 -1.93
N GLU A 60 12.83 7.06 -0.79
CA GLU A 60 11.82 7.56 0.16
C GLU A 60 10.80 8.50 -0.51
N MET A 61 11.25 9.24 -1.52
CA MET A 61 10.41 10.15 -2.32
C MET A 61 9.16 9.46 -2.89
N PHE A 62 9.20 8.17 -3.21
CA PHE A 62 8.04 7.46 -3.77
C PHE A 62 6.90 7.37 -2.76
N PHE A 63 7.23 7.06 -1.52
CA PHE A 63 6.24 7.03 -0.44
C PHE A 63 5.76 8.43 -0.05
N GLU A 64 6.67 9.39 -0.02
CA GLU A 64 6.35 10.80 0.27
C GLU A 64 5.41 11.40 -0.78
N ALA A 65 5.64 11.12 -2.07
CA ALA A 65 4.76 11.54 -3.15
C ALA A 65 3.34 10.96 -2.96
N GLY A 66 3.25 9.67 -2.59
CA GLY A 66 1.99 9.00 -2.29
C GLY A 66 1.21 9.65 -1.15
N CYS A 67 1.88 9.94 -0.04
CA CYS A 67 1.26 10.61 1.11
C CYS A 67 0.87 12.05 0.80
N THR A 68 1.68 12.78 0.00
CA THR A 68 1.36 14.13 -0.45
C THR A 68 0.15 14.15 -1.38
N ALA A 69 0.06 13.19 -2.29
CA ALA A 69 -1.08 13.04 -3.19
C ALA A 69 -2.37 12.72 -2.40
N MET A 70 -2.29 11.86 -1.39
CA MET A 70 -3.39 11.55 -0.47
C MET A 70 -3.89 12.80 0.24
N GLU A 71 -2.99 13.62 0.81
CA GLU A 71 -3.32 14.87 1.50
C GLU A 71 -4.06 15.83 0.56
N LYS A 72 -3.58 16.01 -0.68
CA LYS A 72 -4.17 16.90 -1.67
C LYS A 72 -5.50 16.38 -2.26
N ALA A 73 -5.64 15.07 -2.45
CA ALA A 73 -6.86 14.47 -2.97
C ALA A 73 -7.94 14.27 -1.90
N GLY A 74 -7.59 14.40 -0.63
CA GLY A 74 -8.45 14.18 0.52
C GLY A 74 -8.57 12.72 0.95
N PHE A 75 -8.23 11.76 0.11
CA PHE A 75 -8.17 10.33 0.42
C PHE A 75 -7.29 9.54 -0.56
N ALA A 76 -6.44 8.70 -0.04
CA ALA A 76 -5.81 7.53 -0.66
C ALA A 76 -5.31 6.59 0.45
N VAL A 77 -4.90 5.39 0.11
CA VAL A 77 -4.30 4.42 1.05
C VAL A 77 -2.82 4.26 0.74
N PRO A 78 -1.91 4.85 1.54
CA PRO A 78 -0.48 4.63 1.38
C PRO A 78 -0.13 3.16 1.59
N THR A 79 0.64 2.59 0.68
CA THR A 79 1.07 1.19 0.76
C THR A 79 2.56 1.14 1.03
N VAL A 80 2.94 0.66 2.20
CA VAL A 80 4.34 0.53 2.63
C VAL A 80 4.87 -0.86 2.26
N LYS A 81 6.13 -0.94 1.84
CA LYS A 81 6.81 -2.22 1.64
C LYS A 81 7.25 -2.85 2.97
N PRO A 82 7.51 -4.16 3.01
CA PRO A 82 7.92 -4.84 4.24
C PRO A 82 9.40 -4.56 4.58
N TRP A 83 9.73 -3.28 4.79
CA TRP A 83 11.05 -2.82 5.21
C TRP A 83 11.45 -3.38 6.57
N HIS A 84 12.68 -3.10 7.01
CA HIS A 84 13.06 -3.33 8.39
C HIS A 84 12.18 -2.49 9.35
N ARG A 85 12.09 -2.94 10.59
CA ARG A 85 11.13 -2.47 11.59
C ARG A 85 11.09 -0.94 11.72
N ASP A 86 12.23 -0.31 11.92
CA ASP A 86 12.28 1.12 12.21
C ASP A 86 11.85 1.98 11.02
N LEU A 87 12.14 1.54 9.79
CA LEU A 87 11.69 2.22 8.59
C LEU A 87 10.18 2.09 8.38
N VAL A 88 9.60 0.94 8.75
CA VAL A 88 8.13 0.78 8.73
C VAL A 88 7.48 1.77 9.70
N PHE A 89 7.96 1.87 10.93
CA PHE A 89 7.43 2.84 11.89
C PHE A 89 7.56 4.28 11.40
N LYS A 90 8.73 4.68 10.89
CA LYS A 90 8.95 6.02 10.30
C LYS A 90 7.92 6.32 9.21
N LYS A 91 7.63 5.35 8.33
CA LYS A 91 6.64 5.53 7.26
C LYS A 91 5.21 5.57 7.78
N ILE A 92 4.86 4.77 8.78
CA ILE A 92 3.55 4.85 9.45
C ILE A 92 3.35 6.24 10.06
N ASP A 93 4.33 6.75 10.80
CA ASP A 93 4.27 8.09 11.41
C ASP A 93 4.11 9.17 10.34
N TYR A 94 4.88 9.09 9.26
CA TYR A 94 4.80 10.03 8.15
C TYR A 94 3.40 10.03 7.49
N ALA A 95 2.86 8.84 7.21
CA ALA A 95 1.52 8.72 6.63
C ALA A 95 0.44 9.28 7.57
N LYS A 96 0.52 8.98 8.87
CA LYS A 96 -0.42 9.51 9.89
C LYS A 96 -0.32 11.03 10.00
N ALA A 97 0.89 11.60 10.01
CA ALA A 97 1.11 13.04 10.03
C ALA A 97 0.51 13.74 8.80
N LYS A 98 0.42 13.03 7.66
CA LYS A 98 -0.23 13.47 6.42
C LYS A 98 -1.74 13.18 6.37
N GLY A 99 -2.33 12.66 7.45
CA GLY A 99 -3.77 12.43 7.56
C GLY A 99 -4.25 11.09 7.00
N ALA A 100 -3.40 10.07 6.91
CA ALA A 100 -3.82 8.74 6.48
C ALA A 100 -4.92 8.18 7.38
N LYS A 101 -6.02 7.76 6.78
CA LYS A 101 -7.16 7.09 7.45
C LYS A 101 -7.04 5.57 7.42
N ALA A 102 -6.20 5.04 6.55
CA ALA A 102 -5.86 3.63 6.44
C ALA A 102 -4.44 3.49 5.85
N ILE A 103 -3.78 2.37 6.12
CA ILE A 103 -2.47 2.02 5.56
C ILE A 103 -2.55 0.60 5.01
N ALA A 104 -1.80 0.29 3.96
CA ALA A 104 -1.58 -1.06 3.49
C ALA A 104 -0.09 -1.44 3.57
N MET A 105 0.19 -2.74 3.70
CA MET A 105 1.55 -3.28 3.56
C MET A 105 1.60 -4.32 2.45
N ASP A 106 2.54 -4.16 1.56
CA ASP A 106 2.78 -4.96 0.37
C ASP A 106 3.74 -6.13 0.70
N ILE A 107 3.24 -7.13 1.46
CA ILE A 107 4.09 -8.20 2.03
C ILE A 107 4.72 -9.10 0.98
N ASP A 108 4.10 -9.26 -0.19
CA ASP A 108 4.63 -10.06 -1.29
C ASP A 108 5.86 -9.40 -1.93
N ALA A 109 6.05 -8.09 -1.74
CA ALA A 109 7.26 -7.41 -2.15
C ALA A 109 8.54 -8.00 -1.52
N SER A 110 8.43 -8.77 -0.44
CA SER A 110 9.53 -9.57 0.11
C SER A 110 10.16 -10.53 -0.91
N GLY A 111 9.43 -10.91 -1.95
CA GLY A 111 9.92 -11.70 -3.08
C GLY A 111 10.80 -10.92 -4.05
N LEU A 112 10.76 -9.59 -4.03
CA LEU A 112 11.54 -8.77 -4.95
C LEU A 112 13.04 -8.79 -4.59
N PRO A 113 13.92 -8.99 -5.58
CA PRO A 113 15.36 -9.17 -5.32
C PRO A 113 16.01 -8.03 -4.55
N PHE A 114 15.63 -6.78 -4.83
CA PHE A 114 16.24 -5.62 -4.21
C PHE A 114 15.99 -5.51 -2.70
N LEU A 115 14.81 -5.98 -2.21
CA LEU A 115 14.52 -5.97 -0.77
C LEU A 115 15.42 -6.93 0.01
N LYS A 116 15.77 -8.06 -0.60
CA LYS A 116 16.65 -9.05 0.03
C LYS A 116 18.11 -8.57 0.15
N ALA A 117 18.51 -7.66 -0.73
CA ALA A 117 19.87 -7.11 -0.76
C ALA A 117 20.06 -5.91 0.19
N MET A 118 19.04 -5.46 0.88
CA MET A 118 19.13 -4.31 1.79
C MET A 118 19.86 -4.63 3.10
N THR A 119 20.45 -3.59 3.69
CA THR A 119 21.02 -3.64 5.04
C THR A 119 20.42 -2.50 5.88
N PRO A 120 19.72 -2.79 6.99
CA PRO A 120 19.35 -4.16 7.45
C PRO A 120 18.39 -4.85 6.49
N PRO A 121 18.33 -6.21 6.52
CA PRO A 121 17.48 -6.98 5.64
C PRO A 121 16.01 -6.61 5.76
N SER A 122 15.35 -6.49 4.62
CA SER A 122 13.90 -6.31 4.51
C SER A 122 13.31 -7.59 3.91
N GLY A 123 12.05 -7.91 4.23
CA GLY A 123 11.45 -9.12 3.68
C GLY A 123 10.22 -9.61 4.42
N SER A 124 10.05 -10.93 4.45
CA SER A 124 8.89 -11.58 5.07
C SER A 124 8.70 -11.15 6.52
N LYS A 125 7.44 -11.00 6.91
CA LYS A 125 7.04 -10.62 8.27
C LYS A 125 6.35 -11.77 8.98
N SER A 126 6.65 -11.95 10.26
CA SER A 126 5.91 -12.86 11.14
C SER A 126 4.55 -12.27 11.51
N VAL A 127 3.69 -13.07 12.11
CA VAL A 127 2.39 -12.60 12.61
C VAL A 127 2.59 -11.57 13.74
N GLU A 128 3.62 -11.76 14.57
CA GLU A 128 3.96 -10.88 15.68
C GLU A 128 4.45 -9.52 15.18
N GLU A 129 5.35 -9.49 14.19
CA GLU A 129 5.81 -8.25 13.55
C GLU A 129 4.65 -7.50 12.90
N LEU A 130 3.78 -8.20 12.17
CA LEU A 130 2.61 -7.57 11.55
C LEU A 130 1.66 -6.99 12.61
N ARG A 131 1.43 -7.72 13.70
CA ARG A 131 0.61 -7.24 14.82
C ARG A 131 1.20 -5.98 15.43
N GLU A 132 2.50 -5.95 15.66
CA GLU A 132 3.19 -4.76 16.18
C GLU A 132 2.97 -3.53 15.29
N PHE A 133 3.10 -3.67 13.96
CA PHE A 133 2.85 -2.57 13.01
C PHE A 133 1.39 -2.12 13.01
N ILE A 134 0.45 -3.07 13.07
CA ILE A 134 -0.99 -2.80 13.09
C ILE A 134 -1.39 -2.05 14.37
N GLU A 135 -0.93 -2.52 15.53
CA GLU A 135 -1.19 -1.88 16.81
C GLU A 135 -0.55 -0.48 16.87
N TYR A 136 0.68 -0.34 16.39
CA TYR A 136 1.36 0.96 16.34
C TYR A 136 0.67 1.94 15.42
N ALA A 137 0.18 1.50 14.27
CA ALA A 137 -0.55 2.35 13.34
C ALA A 137 -1.81 2.93 14.00
N GLY A 138 -2.56 2.12 14.75
CA GLY A 138 -3.78 2.53 15.44
C GLY A 138 -4.92 2.99 14.51
N ILE A 139 -4.78 2.71 13.21
CA ILE A 139 -5.76 2.95 12.14
C ILE A 139 -5.89 1.67 11.30
N PRO A 140 -6.97 1.50 10.51
CA PRO A 140 -7.15 0.33 9.67
C PRO A 140 -5.92 0.00 8.84
N PHE A 141 -5.42 -1.24 8.97
CA PHE A 141 -4.21 -1.70 8.31
C PHE A 141 -4.52 -2.93 7.45
N TYR A 142 -4.20 -2.85 6.17
CA TYR A 142 -4.51 -3.87 5.17
C TYR A 142 -3.24 -4.60 4.75
N ILE A 143 -3.34 -5.93 4.57
CA ILE A 143 -2.23 -6.75 4.10
C ILE A 143 -2.44 -7.10 2.62
N LYS A 144 -1.60 -6.56 1.75
CA LYS A 144 -1.59 -6.86 0.32
C LYS A 144 -0.56 -7.95 0.01
N GLY A 145 -0.87 -8.79 -0.99
CA GLY A 145 0.02 -9.87 -1.41
C GLY A 145 -0.33 -11.23 -0.77
N VAL A 146 -1.60 -11.38 -0.38
CA VAL A 146 -2.09 -12.61 0.25
C VAL A 146 -2.73 -13.50 -0.82
N MET A 147 -2.08 -14.61 -1.18
CA MET A 147 -2.53 -15.54 -2.23
C MET A 147 -3.01 -16.89 -1.69
N THR A 148 -2.98 -17.11 -0.38
CA THR A 148 -3.33 -18.41 0.20
C THR A 148 -4.24 -18.25 1.42
N VAL A 149 -5.07 -19.27 1.68
CA VAL A 149 -5.89 -19.35 2.91
C VAL A 149 -5.02 -19.27 4.18
N LYS A 150 -3.83 -19.89 4.16
CA LYS A 150 -2.88 -19.79 5.27
C LYS A 150 -2.40 -18.35 5.49
N GLY A 151 -2.11 -17.62 4.41
CA GLY A 151 -1.75 -16.20 4.46
C GLY A 151 -2.89 -15.34 5.02
N ALA A 152 -4.13 -15.58 4.56
CA ALA A 152 -5.31 -14.87 5.06
C ALA A 152 -5.54 -15.10 6.56
N ARG A 153 -5.37 -16.36 7.04
CA ARG A 153 -5.45 -16.67 8.48
C ARG A 153 -4.38 -15.94 9.29
N LYS A 154 -3.14 -15.85 8.78
CA LYS A 154 -2.06 -15.09 9.44
C LYS A 154 -2.37 -13.59 9.51
N ALA A 155 -2.89 -13.00 8.43
CA ALA A 155 -3.30 -11.60 8.42
C ALA A 155 -4.41 -11.34 9.48
N LEU A 156 -5.41 -12.23 9.55
CA LEU A 156 -6.44 -12.16 10.58
C LEU A 156 -5.87 -12.27 11.99
N GLN A 157 -4.96 -13.22 12.24
CA GLN A 157 -4.28 -13.40 13.54
C GLN A 157 -3.45 -12.18 13.94
N ALA A 158 -2.88 -11.47 12.97
CA ALA A 158 -2.15 -10.23 13.20
C ALA A 158 -3.07 -9.03 13.53
N GLY A 159 -4.38 -9.14 13.29
CA GLY A 159 -5.34 -8.05 13.50
C GLY A 159 -5.55 -7.15 12.29
N ALA A 160 -5.21 -7.61 11.08
CA ALA A 160 -5.43 -6.83 9.86
C ALA A 160 -6.91 -6.50 9.65
N ALA A 161 -7.21 -5.28 9.23
CA ALA A 161 -8.55 -4.83 8.89
C ALA A 161 -9.11 -5.49 7.61
N GLY A 162 -8.20 -5.98 6.75
CA GLY A 162 -8.55 -6.72 5.54
C GLY A 162 -7.32 -7.19 4.79
N ILE A 163 -7.56 -7.94 3.72
CA ILE A 163 -6.51 -8.42 2.81
C ILE A 163 -6.78 -7.98 1.37
N ILE A 164 -5.71 -7.84 0.61
CA ILE A 164 -5.75 -7.67 -0.84
C ILE A 164 -5.10 -8.90 -1.46
N VAL A 165 -5.91 -9.68 -2.17
CA VAL A 165 -5.43 -10.84 -2.94
C VAL A 165 -4.65 -10.31 -4.14
N SER A 166 -3.37 -10.60 -4.20
CA SER A 166 -2.47 -10.04 -5.21
C SER A 166 -1.20 -10.87 -5.37
N ASN A 167 -0.77 -11.07 -6.60
CA ASN A 167 0.52 -11.63 -6.98
C ASN A 167 1.51 -10.55 -7.44
N HIS A 168 1.25 -9.29 -7.12
CA HIS A 168 2.06 -8.14 -7.52
C HIS A 168 2.09 -7.89 -9.03
N GLY A 169 0.98 -8.17 -9.73
CA GLY A 169 0.93 -8.08 -11.19
C GLY A 169 1.83 -9.10 -11.90
N GLY A 170 1.93 -10.31 -11.35
CA GLY A 170 2.79 -11.37 -11.87
C GLY A 170 4.28 -11.23 -11.54
N ARG A 171 4.68 -10.19 -10.81
CA ARG A 171 6.10 -9.89 -10.53
C ARG A 171 6.71 -10.76 -9.44
N VAL A 172 5.90 -11.35 -8.58
CA VAL A 172 6.35 -12.14 -7.42
C VAL A 172 5.96 -13.60 -7.54
N LEU A 173 4.80 -13.88 -8.06
CA LEU A 173 4.27 -15.24 -8.24
C LEU A 173 3.67 -15.37 -9.63
N ASP A 174 4.21 -16.29 -10.42
CA ASP A 174 3.77 -16.59 -11.78
C ASP A 174 2.58 -17.55 -11.80
N HIS A 175 1.88 -17.65 -12.95
CA HIS A 175 0.75 -18.54 -13.19
C HIS A 175 -0.41 -18.44 -12.16
N THR A 176 -0.63 -17.26 -11.62
CA THR A 176 -1.76 -16.96 -10.74
C THR A 176 -2.53 -15.75 -11.26
N PRO A 177 -3.85 -15.66 -11.00
CA PRO A 177 -4.65 -14.50 -11.40
C PRO A 177 -4.20 -13.22 -10.73
#